data_1f8cb9249c8c8fc016643e2578a0e8ff
#
_entry.id   1f8cb9249c8c8fc016643e2578a0e8ff
#
_cell.length_a   1.000
_cell.length_b   1.000
_cell.length_c   1.000
_cell.angle_alpha   90.00
_cell.angle_beta   90.00
_cell.angle_gamma   90.00
#
_symmetry.space_group_name_H-M   'P 1'
#
loop_
_entity.id
_entity.type
_entity.pdbx_description
1 polymer ?
#
loop_
_entity_poly.entity_id
_entity_poly.type
_entity_poly.pdbx_seq_one_letter_code
_entity_poly.pdbx_strand_id
1 'polypeptide(L)'
;MTFCFKPFILLCFIFLIVSCKAQSTIPIVIEKNSSVINDTTFVNLKDYSTDFVYDMKYATTDNFLKQKVYDCAECFLRLKTVQALVEANQKFIKKGYKIKIFDCYRPLDIQKKMWAIVPNPEYVAKPNKGSIHNRGGAVDITLVDSKGIELNMGTPFDFFGKKASHNYTNLSQEIKENRLLLKRIMTEKNFNSFDSEWWHYNLKSGLNDTVSNVKWICD
;
A
#
# COMPACT_ATOMS: atom_id res chain seq x y z
N MET A 1 -6.00 -86.65 -52.95
CA MET A 1 -6.05 -85.18 -52.71
C MET A 1 -7.26 -84.90 -51.90
N THR A 2 -7.07 -84.75 -50.60
CA THR A 2 -8.16 -84.55 -49.64
C THR A 2 -8.00 -83.20 -49.02
N PHE A 3 -8.88 -82.26 -49.36
CA PHE A 3 -8.91 -80.91 -48.80
C PHE A 3 -9.64 -80.90 -47.46
N CYS A 4 -8.92 -80.55 -46.41
CA CYS A 4 -9.47 -80.43 -45.07
C CYS A 4 -9.91 -78.97 -44.82
N PHE A 5 -11.21 -78.73 -44.72
CA PHE A 5 -11.77 -77.43 -44.33
C PHE A 5 -11.78 -77.34 -42.82
N LYS A 6 -11.07 -76.31 -42.27
CA LYS A 6 -11.19 -75.93 -40.85
C LYS A 6 -12.27 -74.89 -40.68
N PRO A 7 -13.19 -75.05 -39.73
CA PRO A 7 -14.17 -73.99 -39.44
C PRO A 7 -13.55 -72.83 -38.70
N PHE A 8 -13.87 -71.63 -39.16
CA PHE A 8 -13.48 -70.34 -38.53
C PHE A 8 -14.50 -70.01 -37.44
N ILE A 9 -14.09 -70.07 -36.19
CA ILE A 9 -14.95 -69.69 -35.06
C ILE A 9 -14.86 -68.19 -34.93
N LEU A 10 -15.97 -67.47 -35.21
CA LEU A 10 -16.11 -66.00 -35.03
C LEU A 10 -16.47 -65.73 -33.58
N LEU A 11 -15.49 -65.21 -32.83
CA LEU A 11 -15.70 -64.84 -31.44
C LEU A 11 -16.28 -63.41 -31.42
N CYS A 12 -17.59 -63.27 -31.16
CA CYS A 12 -18.24 -61.99 -30.92
C CYS A 12 -17.84 -61.43 -29.55
N PHE A 13 -16.96 -60.40 -29.50
CA PHE A 13 -16.71 -59.64 -28.31
C PHE A 13 -17.87 -58.65 -28.13
N ILE A 14 -18.70 -58.89 -27.12
CA ILE A 14 -19.71 -57.91 -26.65
C ILE A 14 -19.03 -56.93 -25.79
N PHE A 15 -18.82 -55.72 -26.32
CA PHE A 15 -18.34 -54.54 -25.50
C PHE A 15 -19.54 -54.04 -24.69
N LEU A 16 -19.54 -54.33 -23.40
CA LEU A 16 -20.42 -53.67 -22.43
C LEU A 16 -19.90 -52.23 -22.21
N ILE A 17 -20.57 -51.26 -22.82
CA ILE A 17 -20.32 -49.84 -22.55
C ILE A 17 -20.95 -49.50 -21.21
N VAL A 18 -20.15 -49.49 -20.15
CA VAL A 18 -20.56 -48.94 -18.86
C VAL A 18 -20.59 -47.40 -19.00
N SER A 19 -21.81 -46.86 -19.19
CA SER A 19 -22.05 -45.44 -19.20
C SER A 19 -21.92 -44.90 -17.77
N CYS A 20 -20.75 -44.38 -17.42
CA CYS A 20 -20.54 -43.67 -16.17
C CYS A 20 -21.21 -42.27 -16.28
N LYS A 21 -22.41 -42.13 -15.71
CA LYS A 21 -23.04 -40.81 -15.54
C LYS A 21 -22.19 -40.02 -14.56
N ALA A 22 -21.40 -39.10 -15.08
CA ALA A 22 -20.76 -38.09 -14.27
C ALA A 22 -21.86 -37.21 -13.64
N GLN A 23 -22.02 -37.36 -12.34
CA GLN A 23 -22.85 -36.46 -11.53
C GLN A 23 -22.15 -35.12 -11.47
N SER A 24 -22.63 -34.14 -12.23
CA SER A 24 -22.14 -32.75 -12.13
C SER A 24 -22.53 -32.21 -10.76
N THR A 25 -21.59 -32.22 -9.83
CA THR A 25 -21.68 -31.42 -8.63
C THR A 25 -21.58 -29.95 -9.04
N ILE A 26 -22.70 -29.25 -9.05
CA ILE A 26 -22.72 -27.79 -9.16
C ILE A 26 -21.92 -27.26 -7.97
N PRO A 27 -20.81 -26.52 -8.19
CA PRO A 27 -20.12 -25.90 -7.07
C PRO A 27 -21.09 -24.91 -6.44
N ILE A 28 -21.39 -25.08 -5.15
CA ILE A 28 -22.09 -24.07 -4.35
C ILE A 28 -21.15 -22.89 -4.35
N VAL A 29 -21.41 -21.90 -5.20
CA VAL A 29 -20.82 -20.58 -5.10
C VAL A 29 -21.41 -19.97 -3.84
N ILE A 30 -20.67 -20.05 -2.73
CA ILE A 30 -20.96 -19.24 -1.56
C ILE A 30 -20.73 -17.81 -2.03
N GLU A 31 -21.80 -17.12 -2.43
CA GLU A 31 -21.79 -15.66 -2.52
C GLU A 31 -21.39 -15.14 -1.14
N LYS A 32 -20.09 -14.82 -1.00
CA LYS A 32 -19.60 -14.04 0.10
C LYS A 32 -20.31 -12.70 -0.08
N ASN A 33 -21.31 -12.42 0.74
CA ASN A 33 -21.94 -11.11 0.86
C ASN A 33 -20.82 -10.10 1.17
N SER A 34 -20.10 -9.66 0.16
CA SER A 34 -19.19 -8.54 0.25
C SER A 34 -20.06 -7.30 0.27
N SER A 35 -20.44 -6.86 1.46
CA SER A 35 -20.85 -5.47 1.63
C SER A 35 -19.76 -4.63 0.95
N VAL A 36 -20.13 -3.91 -0.11
CA VAL A 36 -19.20 -3.05 -0.84
C VAL A 36 -18.68 -2.02 0.16
N ILE A 37 -17.44 -2.22 0.61
CA ILE A 37 -16.81 -1.29 1.55
C ILE A 37 -16.63 0.03 0.80
N ASN A 38 -17.11 1.12 1.39
CA ASN A 38 -17.03 2.45 0.79
C ASN A 38 -15.55 2.89 0.68
N ASP A 39 -15.18 3.50 -0.44
CA ASP A 39 -13.84 4.05 -0.73
C ASP A 39 -13.30 4.98 0.35
N THR A 40 -14.19 5.61 1.13
CA THR A 40 -13.85 6.51 2.23
C THR A 40 -13.74 5.82 3.59
N THR A 41 -13.98 4.51 3.68
CA THR A 41 -13.80 3.74 4.92
C THR A 41 -12.32 3.67 5.30
N PHE A 42 -12.00 3.85 6.58
CA PHE A 42 -10.65 3.62 7.09
C PHE A 42 -10.40 2.11 7.23
N VAL A 43 -9.30 1.65 6.67
CA VAL A 43 -8.87 0.24 6.72
C VAL A 43 -7.38 0.18 7.05
N ASN A 44 -6.94 -0.94 7.65
CA ASN A 44 -5.53 -1.16 7.92
C ASN A 44 -4.83 -1.63 6.63
N LEU A 45 -3.70 -1.02 6.27
CA LEU A 45 -2.92 -1.39 5.10
C LEU A 45 -2.45 -2.85 5.14
N LYS A 46 -2.17 -3.38 6.31
CA LYS A 46 -1.73 -4.78 6.52
C LYS A 46 -2.76 -5.80 6.06
N ASP A 47 -4.06 -5.47 6.10
CA ASP A 47 -5.14 -6.37 5.66
C ASP A 47 -5.19 -6.52 4.13
N TYR A 48 -4.53 -5.64 3.39
CA TYR A 48 -4.54 -5.58 1.92
C TYR A 48 -3.23 -6.02 1.27
N SER A 49 -2.10 -5.93 1.99
CA SER A 49 -0.81 -6.40 1.51
C SER A 49 0.21 -6.55 2.65
N THR A 50 0.97 -7.63 2.61
CA THR A 50 2.11 -7.89 3.51
C THR A 50 3.45 -7.41 2.94
N ASP A 51 3.45 -6.78 1.77
CA ASP A 51 4.66 -6.41 1.03
C ASP A 51 5.25 -5.04 1.41
N PHE A 52 4.71 -4.39 2.42
CA PHE A 52 5.23 -3.12 2.92
C PHE A 52 6.22 -3.31 4.06
N VAL A 53 7.16 -2.38 4.18
CA VAL A 53 8.01 -2.25 5.36
C VAL A 53 7.46 -1.10 6.22
N TYR A 54 7.42 -1.28 7.53
CA TYR A 54 6.86 -0.28 8.45
C TYR A 54 7.94 0.27 9.37
N ASP A 55 8.04 1.58 9.42
CA ASP A 55 8.87 2.35 10.34
C ASP A 55 8.08 3.59 10.81
N MET A 56 6.93 3.33 11.46
CA MET A 56 5.97 4.35 11.88
C MET A 56 6.61 5.30 12.89
N LYS A 57 7.24 6.36 12.38
CA LYS A 57 8.11 7.27 13.15
C LYS A 57 7.42 7.87 14.37
N TYR A 58 6.16 8.24 14.24
CA TYR A 58 5.41 8.86 15.34
C TYR A 58 4.90 7.88 16.39
N ALA A 59 5.04 6.57 16.16
CA ALA A 59 4.84 5.54 17.17
C ALA A 59 6.10 5.29 18.04
N THR A 60 7.17 6.01 17.79
CA THR A 60 8.44 5.97 18.54
C THR A 60 8.89 7.37 18.92
N THR A 61 10.04 7.51 19.57
CA THR A 61 10.70 8.81 19.82
C THR A 61 11.66 9.22 18.70
N ASP A 62 11.85 8.36 17.67
CA ASP A 62 12.69 8.63 16.51
C ASP A 62 11.92 9.45 15.45
N ASN A 63 11.58 10.69 15.82
CA ASN A 63 10.93 11.69 15.00
C ASN A 63 11.36 13.10 15.43
N PHE A 64 10.97 14.13 14.69
CA PHE A 64 11.36 15.51 14.99
C PHE A 64 10.78 16.06 16.30
N LEU A 65 9.67 15.50 16.79
CA LEU A 65 9.06 15.88 18.07
C LEU A 65 9.83 15.32 19.27
N LYS A 66 10.70 14.31 19.07
CA LYS A 66 11.38 13.52 20.11
C LYS A 66 10.42 12.91 21.13
N GLN A 67 9.17 12.67 20.70
CA GLN A 67 8.11 12.11 21.54
C GLN A 67 7.26 11.12 20.71
N LYS A 68 6.85 10.05 21.37
CA LYS A 68 5.81 9.15 20.86
C LYS A 68 4.46 9.85 20.92
N VAL A 69 3.74 9.93 19.78
CA VAL A 69 2.41 10.53 19.69
C VAL A 69 1.33 9.55 19.26
N TYR A 70 1.68 8.46 18.57
CA TYR A 70 0.78 7.33 18.30
C TYR A 70 0.90 6.26 19.39
N ASP A 71 -0.20 5.63 19.73
CA ASP A 71 -0.21 4.55 20.74
C ASP A 71 0.39 3.24 20.18
N CYS A 72 0.26 2.99 18.88
CA CYS A 72 0.83 1.84 18.18
C CYS A 72 1.26 2.16 16.73
N ALA A 73 2.06 1.25 16.16
CA ALA A 73 2.65 1.39 14.82
C ALA A 73 1.74 0.81 13.74
N GLU A 74 0.50 1.32 13.62
CA GLU A 74 -0.47 0.88 12.63
C GLU A 74 -0.67 1.92 11.54
N CYS A 75 -0.82 1.44 10.28
CA CYS A 75 -1.06 2.28 9.12
C CYS A 75 -2.52 2.13 8.67
N PHE A 76 -3.38 3.02 9.13
CA PHE A 76 -4.73 3.17 8.61
C PHE A 76 -4.77 4.23 7.51
N LEU A 77 -5.57 3.99 6.49
CA LEU A 77 -5.82 4.92 5.38
C LEU A 77 -7.25 4.72 4.89
N ARG A 78 -7.79 5.65 4.10
CA ARG A 78 -9.05 5.37 3.39
C ARG A 78 -8.82 4.28 2.36
N LEU A 79 -9.83 3.43 2.13
CA LEU A 79 -9.72 2.26 1.23
C LEU A 79 -9.16 2.64 -0.15
N LYS A 80 -9.65 3.72 -0.77
CA LYS A 80 -9.13 4.21 -2.06
C LYS A 80 -7.63 4.55 -2.01
N THR A 81 -7.14 5.05 -0.87
CA THR A 81 -5.71 5.37 -0.68
C THR A 81 -4.90 4.08 -0.55
N VAL A 82 -5.41 3.10 0.19
CA VAL A 82 -4.80 1.77 0.31
C VAL A 82 -4.68 1.11 -1.06
N GLN A 83 -5.76 1.09 -1.85
CA GLN A 83 -5.78 0.48 -3.18
C GLN A 83 -4.72 1.10 -4.11
N ALA A 84 -4.69 2.43 -4.19
CA ALA A 84 -3.69 3.15 -5.00
C ALA A 84 -2.25 2.90 -4.52
N LEU A 85 -2.04 2.82 -3.19
CA LEU A 85 -0.72 2.57 -2.60
C LEU A 85 -0.24 1.14 -2.84
N VAL A 86 -1.13 0.15 -2.73
CA VAL A 86 -0.83 -1.26 -3.06
C VAL A 86 -0.43 -1.38 -4.53
N GLU A 87 -1.15 -0.74 -5.44
CA GLU A 87 -0.79 -0.73 -6.86
C GLU A 87 0.56 -0.04 -7.12
N ALA A 88 0.88 1.03 -6.39
CA ALA A 88 2.20 1.68 -6.46
C ALA A 88 3.30 0.72 -5.99
N ASN A 89 3.10 0.05 -4.84
CA ASN A 89 4.07 -0.88 -4.30
C ASN A 89 4.33 -2.06 -5.24
N GLN A 90 3.29 -2.60 -5.90
CA GLN A 90 3.46 -3.64 -6.92
C GLN A 90 4.36 -3.20 -8.09
N LYS A 91 4.30 -1.92 -8.49
CA LYS A 91 5.22 -1.38 -9.50
C LYS A 91 6.65 -1.26 -9.00
N PHE A 92 6.86 -0.91 -7.73
CA PHE A 92 8.18 -0.89 -7.11
C PHE A 92 8.76 -2.30 -6.97
N ILE A 93 7.95 -3.28 -6.56
CA ILE A 93 8.37 -4.69 -6.43
C ILE A 93 8.90 -5.24 -7.76
N LYS A 94 8.23 -4.94 -8.89
CA LYS A 94 8.71 -5.31 -10.23
C LYS A 94 10.07 -4.70 -10.59
N LYS A 95 10.53 -3.71 -9.84
CA LYS A 95 11.84 -3.05 -9.99
C LYS A 95 12.84 -3.44 -8.90
N GLY A 96 12.48 -4.37 -8.03
CA GLY A 96 13.33 -4.84 -6.93
C GLY A 96 13.28 -3.98 -5.66
N TYR A 97 12.27 -3.12 -5.51
CA TYR A 97 12.10 -2.25 -4.35
C TYR A 97 10.77 -2.49 -3.64
N LYS A 98 10.66 -2.08 -2.38
CA LYS A 98 9.40 -2.02 -1.62
C LYS A 98 9.23 -0.64 -1.00
N ILE A 99 7.99 -0.24 -0.80
CA ILE A 99 7.67 0.97 -0.02
C ILE A 99 7.91 0.68 1.46
N LYS A 100 8.62 1.60 2.12
CA LYS A 100 8.72 1.72 3.58
C LYS A 100 7.89 2.91 4.03
N ILE A 101 7.00 2.68 5.01
CA ILE A 101 6.03 3.64 5.53
C ILE A 101 6.58 4.34 6.76
N PHE A 102 6.53 5.68 6.78
CA PHE A 102 6.88 6.52 7.92
C PHE A 102 5.64 7.08 8.64
N ASP A 103 4.61 7.52 7.88
CA ASP A 103 3.34 8.00 8.41
C ASP A 103 2.18 7.73 7.44
N CYS A 104 0.97 7.58 8.02
CA CYS A 104 -0.27 7.30 7.32
C CYS A 104 -1.38 8.28 7.76
N TYR A 105 -2.60 7.78 7.98
CA TYR A 105 -3.66 8.58 8.57
C TYR A 105 -3.27 9.02 9.98
N ARG A 106 -3.49 10.30 10.25
CA ARG A 106 -3.22 10.96 11.54
C ARG A 106 -4.54 11.49 12.11
N PRO A 107 -5.06 10.92 13.21
CA PRO A 107 -6.24 11.48 13.89
C PRO A 107 -6.06 12.97 14.23
N LEU A 108 -7.12 13.74 14.17
CA LEU A 108 -7.04 15.19 14.42
C LEU A 108 -6.51 15.52 15.82
N ASP A 109 -6.79 14.70 16.83
CA ASP A 109 -6.26 14.91 18.19
C ASP A 109 -4.73 14.74 18.23
N ILE A 110 -4.18 13.82 17.41
CA ILE A 110 -2.73 13.68 17.26
C ILE A 110 -2.13 14.92 16.58
N GLN A 111 -2.81 15.46 15.55
CA GLN A 111 -2.39 16.72 14.93
C GLN A 111 -2.35 17.88 15.95
N LYS A 112 -3.36 17.98 16.83
CA LYS A 112 -3.37 18.95 17.93
C LYS A 112 -2.23 18.73 18.91
N LYS A 113 -1.93 17.47 19.27
CA LYS A 113 -0.81 17.12 20.15
C LYS A 113 0.52 17.52 19.53
N MET A 114 0.75 17.23 18.24
CA MET A 114 1.95 17.65 17.50
C MET A 114 2.08 19.17 17.46
N TRP A 115 0.99 19.88 17.18
CA TRP A 115 0.97 21.35 17.18
C TRP A 115 1.28 21.94 18.55
N ALA A 116 0.81 21.33 19.64
CA ALA A 116 1.11 21.79 21.00
C ALA A 116 2.61 21.64 21.35
N ILE A 117 3.29 20.66 20.75
CA ILE A 117 4.73 20.44 20.94
C ILE A 117 5.54 21.39 20.06
N VAL A 118 5.16 21.51 18.76
CA VAL A 118 5.84 22.36 17.78
C VAL A 118 4.82 23.24 17.06
N PRO A 119 4.47 24.42 17.58
CA PRO A 119 3.47 25.32 16.99
C PRO A 119 4.06 26.13 15.82
N ASN A 120 4.65 25.45 14.86
CA ASN A 120 5.23 26.05 13.67
C ASN A 120 4.53 25.51 12.41
N PRO A 121 3.83 26.38 11.63
CA PRO A 121 3.10 25.97 10.44
C PRO A 121 3.98 25.49 9.28
N GLU A 122 5.28 25.71 9.33
CA GLU A 122 6.24 25.16 8.36
C GLU A 122 6.51 23.67 8.61
N TYR A 123 6.29 23.17 9.83
CA TYR A 123 6.58 21.80 10.24
C TYR A 123 5.31 21.00 10.56
N VAL A 124 4.32 21.65 11.16
CA VAL A 124 3.08 21.02 11.56
C VAL A 124 1.90 21.82 11.02
N ALA A 125 1.03 21.21 10.23
CA ALA A 125 -0.17 21.87 9.73
C ALA A 125 -1.05 22.33 10.90
N LYS A 126 -1.63 23.54 10.78
CA LYS A 126 -2.53 24.09 11.81
C LYS A 126 -3.76 23.20 12.00
N PRO A 127 -4.09 22.77 13.23
CA PRO A 127 -5.19 21.83 13.49
C PRO A 127 -6.57 22.30 13.02
N ASN A 128 -6.81 23.61 12.98
CA ASN A 128 -8.08 24.17 12.52
C ASN A 128 -8.34 23.97 11.02
N LYS A 129 -7.26 23.78 10.21
CA LYS A 129 -7.35 23.44 8.79
C LYS A 129 -7.18 21.94 8.57
N GLY A 130 -6.46 21.28 9.45
CA GLY A 130 -6.02 19.90 9.31
C GLY A 130 -4.99 19.73 8.18
N SER A 131 -4.51 18.50 8.00
CA SER A 131 -3.65 18.07 6.90
C SER A 131 -4.35 17.00 6.08
N ILE A 132 -3.76 16.60 4.95
CA ILE A 132 -4.28 15.47 4.16
C ILE A 132 -4.09 14.15 4.91
N HIS A 133 -3.10 14.03 5.82
CA HIS A 133 -3.00 12.92 6.76
C HIS A 133 -4.26 12.79 7.63
N ASN A 134 -4.84 13.91 8.10
CA ASN A 134 -6.08 13.87 8.89
C ASN A 134 -7.31 13.45 8.07
N ARG A 135 -7.18 13.36 6.76
CA ARG A 135 -8.21 12.91 5.81
C ARG A 135 -8.04 11.44 5.40
N GLY A 136 -6.92 10.79 5.78
CA GLY A 136 -6.57 9.43 5.36
C GLY A 136 -6.17 9.32 3.89
N GLY A 137 -5.78 10.45 3.29
CA GLY A 137 -5.38 10.55 1.89
C GLY A 137 -3.90 10.84 1.66
N ALA A 138 -3.07 10.93 2.71
CA ALA A 138 -1.65 11.17 2.60
C ALA A 138 -0.82 10.04 3.20
N VAL A 139 0.39 9.86 2.66
CA VAL A 139 1.40 8.94 3.17
C VAL A 139 2.78 9.60 3.12
N ASP A 140 3.60 9.32 4.14
CA ASP A 140 5.02 9.61 4.15
C ASP A 140 5.80 8.32 3.98
N ILE A 141 6.64 8.24 2.95
CA ILE A 141 7.24 6.99 2.49
C ILE A 141 8.66 7.17 1.97
N THR A 142 9.40 6.05 1.96
CA THR A 142 10.63 5.87 1.20
C THR A 142 10.63 4.53 0.48
N LEU A 143 11.74 4.19 -0.18
CA LEU A 143 11.95 2.89 -0.80
C LEU A 143 13.06 2.13 -0.07
N VAL A 144 12.90 0.81 0.00
CA VAL A 144 13.95 -0.13 0.40
C VAL A 144 14.25 -1.08 -0.74
N ASP A 145 15.48 -1.55 -0.81
CA ASP A 145 15.92 -2.60 -1.73
C ASP A 145 15.48 -4.00 -1.26
N SER A 146 15.86 -5.03 -2.00
CA SER A 146 15.56 -6.43 -1.66
C SER A 146 16.20 -6.93 -0.36
N LYS A 147 17.17 -6.19 0.18
CA LYS A 147 17.81 -6.47 1.47
C LYS A 147 17.19 -5.66 2.62
N GLY A 148 16.20 -4.82 2.34
CA GLY A 148 15.57 -3.93 3.30
C GLY A 148 16.35 -2.65 3.59
N ILE A 149 17.39 -2.33 2.79
CA ILE A 149 18.19 -1.12 2.94
C ILE A 149 17.48 0.05 2.24
N GLU A 150 17.33 1.17 2.95
CA GLU A 150 16.71 2.38 2.38
C GLU A 150 17.55 2.97 1.24
N LEU A 151 16.87 3.38 0.17
CA LEU A 151 17.50 4.17 -0.87
C LEU A 151 17.88 5.54 -0.33
N ASN A 152 19.07 6.00 -0.70
CA ASN A 152 19.53 7.33 -0.31
C ASN A 152 18.68 8.42 -0.99
N MET A 153 17.88 9.14 -0.21
CA MET A 153 17.05 10.26 -0.67
C MET A 153 17.70 11.64 -0.40
N GLY A 154 18.93 11.66 0.13
CA GLY A 154 19.73 12.87 0.33
C GLY A 154 19.47 13.64 1.61
N THR A 155 18.34 13.41 2.27
CA THR A 155 18.01 13.87 3.62
C THR A 155 17.24 12.80 4.35
N PRO A 156 17.29 12.74 5.68
CA PRO A 156 16.36 11.89 6.44
C PRO A 156 14.91 12.39 6.27
N PHE A 157 13.97 11.54 6.70
CA PHE A 157 12.58 11.92 6.92
C PHE A 157 12.51 13.09 7.92
N ASP A 158 11.52 13.97 7.79
CA ASP A 158 11.33 15.17 8.63
C ASP A 158 12.52 16.15 8.62
N PHE A 159 13.34 16.14 7.59
CA PHE A 159 14.34 17.19 7.41
C PHE A 159 13.68 18.46 6.86
N PHE A 160 13.39 19.42 7.74
CA PHE A 160 12.75 20.68 7.39
C PHE A 160 13.78 21.68 6.84
N GLY A 161 14.04 21.60 5.54
CA GLY A 161 14.96 22.48 4.87
C GLY A 161 14.95 22.33 3.36
N LYS A 162 15.49 23.32 2.65
CA LYS A 162 15.49 23.38 1.17
C LYS A 162 15.98 22.10 0.50
N LYS A 163 16.90 21.36 1.15
CA LYS A 163 17.46 20.12 0.60
C LYS A 163 16.44 18.99 0.52
N ALA A 164 15.35 19.02 1.30
CA ALA A 164 14.26 18.04 1.21
C ALA A 164 13.33 18.27 0.01
N SER A 165 13.32 19.49 -0.53
CA SER A 165 12.45 19.85 -1.64
C SER A 165 12.74 19.03 -2.90
N HIS A 166 11.70 18.66 -3.63
CA HIS A 166 11.80 18.08 -4.97
C HIS A 166 12.52 18.97 -5.98
N ASN A 167 12.46 20.29 -5.76
CA ASN A 167 13.08 21.28 -6.65
C ASN A 167 14.55 21.56 -6.31
N TYR A 168 15.12 20.92 -5.27
CA TYR A 168 16.52 21.09 -4.92
C TYR A 168 17.40 20.31 -5.89
N THR A 169 18.30 21.02 -6.62
CA THR A 169 19.07 20.46 -7.73
C THR A 169 20.49 20.03 -7.37
N ASN A 170 21.05 20.56 -6.27
CA ASN A 170 22.42 20.23 -5.85
C ASN A 170 22.48 18.91 -5.06
N LEU A 171 22.14 17.82 -5.74
CA LEU A 171 22.14 16.44 -5.24
C LEU A 171 23.00 15.57 -6.16
N SER A 172 23.55 14.46 -5.64
CA SER A 172 24.20 13.45 -6.47
C SER A 172 23.21 12.85 -7.48
N GLN A 173 23.76 12.27 -8.55
CA GLN A 173 22.95 11.63 -9.59
C GLN A 173 22.08 10.50 -9.02
N GLU A 174 22.65 9.66 -8.15
CA GLU A 174 21.94 8.59 -7.45
C GLU A 174 20.71 9.11 -6.70
N ILE A 175 20.87 10.15 -5.89
CA ILE A 175 19.75 10.73 -5.11
C ILE A 175 18.67 11.28 -6.04
N LYS A 176 19.04 11.94 -7.12
CA LYS A 176 18.08 12.44 -8.12
C LYS A 176 17.29 11.31 -8.76
N GLU A 177 17.96 10.22 -9.13
CA GLU A 177 17.33 9.03 -9.72
C GLU A 177 16.38 8.35 -8.73
N ASN A 178 16.78 8.19 -7.46
CA ASN A 178 15.94 7.60 -6.41
C ASN A 178 14.67 8.43 -6.17
N ARG A 179 14.80 9.76 -6.02
CA ARG A 179 13.64 10.65 -5.87
C ARG A 179 12.74 10.67 -7.10
N LEU A 180 13.32 10.65 -8.30
CA LEU A 180 12.58 10.62 -9.55
C LEU A 180 11.81 9.30 -9.70
N LEU A 181 12.42 8.17 -9.35
CA LEU A 181 11.77 6.86 -9.35
C LEU A 181 10.55 6.86 -8.43
N LEU A 182 10.73 7.33 -7.17
CA LEU A 182 9.65 7.42 -6.18
C LEU A 182 8.53 8.32 -6.70
N LYS A 183 8.84 9.55 -7.08
CA LYS A 183 7.87 10.54 -7.56
C LYS A 183 7.10 10.06 -8.78
N ARG A 184 7.79 9.47 -9.77
CA ARG A 184 7.17 9.01 -11.01
C ARG A 184 6.11 7.95 -10.75
N ILE A 185 6.45 6.87 -10.00
CA ILE A 185 5.52 5.77 -9.77
C ILE A 185 4.34 6.23 -8.90
N MET A 186 4.57 7.05 -7.89
CA MET A 186 3.49 7.61 -7.07
C MET A 186 2.55 8.49 -7.92
N THR A 187 3.10 9.33 -8.80
CA THR A 187 2.29 10.16 -9.72
C THR A 187 1.49 9.32 -10.70
N GLU A 188 2.06 8.23 -11.24
CA GLU A 188 1.36 7.27 -12.11
C GLU A 188 0.18 6.58 -11.40
N LYS A 189 0.20 6.56 -10.06
CA LYS A 189 -0.86 5.99 -9.22
C LYS A 189 -1.72 7.06 -8.52
N ASN A 190 -1.85 8.21 -9.19
CA ASN A 190 -2.71 9.33 -8.81
C ASN A 190 -2.36 10.01 -7.49
N PHE A 191 -1.11 9.90 -7.03
CA PHE A 191 -0.62 10.73 -5.94
C PHE A 191 0.03 12.01 -6.46
N ASN A 192 -0.19 13.12 -5.75
CA ASN A 192 0.58 14.34 -5.92
C ASN A 192 1.74 14.32 -4.93
N SER A 193 2.96 14.64 -5.39
CA SER A 193 4.08 14.96 -4.52
C SER A 193 3.86 16.31 -3.85
N PHE A 194 4.45 16.49 -2.66
CA PHE A 194 4.49 17.77 -1.97
C PHE A 194 5.86 18.43 -2.21
N ASP A 195 5.87 19.66 -2.72
CA ASP A 195 7.11 20.24 -3.28
C ASP A 195 8.24 20.38 -2.26
N SER A 196 7.95 20.69 -1.00
CA SER A 196 8.95 20.88 0.05
C SER A 196 9.51 19.59 0.66
N GLU A 197 8.84 18.44 0.42
CA GLU A 197 9.09 17.17 1.12
C GLU A 197 9.12 16.00 0.14
N TRP A 198 10.29 15.39 -0.06
CA TRP A 198 10.45 14.29 -1.02
C TRP A 198 9.68 13.01 -0.62
N TRP A 199 9.35 12.84 0.67
CA TRP A 199 8.67 11.67 1.22
C TRP A 199 7.14 11.75 1.15
N HIS A 200 6.56 12.98 1.09
CA HIS A 200 5.11 13.22 1.26
C HIS A 200 4.33 13.12 -0.05
N TYR A 201 3.28 12.31 -0.04
CA TYR A 201 2.41 12.08 -1.19
C TYR A 201 0.94 12.13 -0.81
N ASN A 202 0.15 12.93 -1.53
CA ASN A 202 -1.30 13.08 -1.35
C ASN A 202 -2.06 12.39 -2.48
N LEU A 203 -2.99 11.48 -2.17
CA LEU A 203 -3.90 10.94 -3.18
C LEU A 203 -4.81 12.05 -3.71
N LYS A 204 -4.87 12.23 -5.04
CA LYS A 204 -5.64 13.32 -5.68
C LYS A 204 -7.13 13.30 -5.29
N SER A 205 -7.76 12.11 -5.30
CA SER A 205 -9.16 11.93 -4.92
C SER A 205 -9.41 12.06 -3.41
N GLY A 206 -8.36 12.07 -2.58
CA GLY A 206 -8.41 12.23 -1.13
C GLY A 206 -8.29 13.66 -0.62
N LEU A 207 -7.96 14.62 -1.49
CA LEU A 207 -7.68 16.02 -1.09
C LEU A 207 -8.87 16.70 -0.42
N ASN A 208 -10.08 16.38 -0.85
CA ASN A 208 -11.34 16.98 -0.37
C ASN A 208 -12.10 16.08 0.61
N ASP A 209 -11.54 14.95 1.02
CA ASP A 209 -12.17 14.12 2.04
C ASP A 209 -12.27 14.88 3.37
N THR A 210 -13.23 14.51 4.20
CA THR A 210 -13.42 15.13 5.50
C THR A 210 -12.27 14.80 6.44
N VAL A 211 -11.83 15.80 7.21
CA VAL A 211 -10.93 15.60 8.34
C VAL A 211 -11.59 14.65 9.34
N SER A 212 -10.83 13.71 9.86
CA SER A 212 -11.33 12.66 10.75
C SER A 212 -10.58 12.64 12.08
N ASN A 213 -11.24 12.13 13.11
CA ASN A 213 -10.64 11.83 14.41
C ASN A 213 -10.94 10.39 14.83
N VAL A 214 -11.18 9.51 13.87
CA VAL A 214 -11.32 8.06 14.11
C VAL A 214 -10.04 7.55 14.77
N LYS A 215 -10.19 6.78 15.84
CA LYS A 215 -9.10 6.12 16.54
C LYS A 215 -9.20 4.63 16.30
N TRP A 216 -8.07 3.96 16.27
CA TRP A 216 -8.00 2.51 16.25
C TRP A 216 -7.59 1.98 17.61
N ILE A 217 -7.94 0.73 17.88
CA ILE A 217 -7.50 0.02 19.08
C ILE A 217 -6.15 -0.59 18.78
N CYS A 218 -5.22 -0.46 19.72
CA CYS A 218 -3.92 -1.12 19.67
C CYS A 218 -4.04 -2.44 20.45
N ASP A 219 -3.69 -3.55 19.83
CA ASP A 219 -3.64 -4.87 20.45
C ASP A 219 -2.41 -5.00 21.36
#